data_1e9bf1c3ce7a9987a95d1c1fbb3364ee
#
_entry.id   1e9bf1c3ce7a9987a95d1c1fbb3364ee
#
_cell.length_a   1.000
_cell.length_b   1.000
_cell.length_c   1.000
_cell.angle_alpha   90.00
_cell.angle_beta   90.00
_cell.angle_gamma   90.00
#
_symmetry.space_group_name_H-M   'P 1'
#
loop_
_entity.id
_entity.type
_entity.pdbx_description
1 polymer ?
#
loop_
_entity_poly.entity_id
_entity_poly.type
_entity_poly.pdbx_seq_one_letter_code
_entity_poly.pdbx_strand_id
1 'polypeptide(L)'
;DYKGIEYTETVADVTEDDIQQKLDSFVDGLAETNEITDRAVKDGDIVNIDYVGTMDGEEFDGGSATGQDLTIGSKSFIDGFETGLIGHNIGDEVSLDLKFPDPYPNNKDLAGKDVNFKVTINKISVKTTPELTDQLVKDNTDYDTIDAYKESVKEDLEKSNKASAEKQAESDIFDKVVANCKITGYDEDEVKQLVDEEFTNFKNTAKNYESYGYSYEDVLSMNGYDSEDALKTGITEYVKKYLDQKMVLYCLAAKEGIKVSSEETDKKVQEYMDTYNVKTKDEVYDYFGDDYFEVAVLSEKVMDFLKENGKLVDSTEADSEDTQADGKDTTEAATEEKKADSEDTTTEAATEDTEATTEAE
;
A
#
# COMPACT_ATOMS: atom_id res chain seq x y z
N ASP A 1 -3.45 33.70 -11.03
CA ASP A 1 -2.96 34.40 -9.84
C ASP A 1 -2.53 33.37 -8.83
N TYR A 2 -1.33 33.51 -8.22
CA TYR A 2 -0.74 32.52 -7.31
C TYR A 2 -0.57 33.08 -5.89
N LYS A 3 -0.94 34.32 -5.63
CA LYS A 3 -0.97 34.93 -4.30
C LYS A 3 -2.41 35.01 -3.80
N GLY A 4 -2.60 34.73 -2.52
CA GLY A 4 -3.91 34.70 -1.88
C GLY A 4 -4.74 33.46 -2.21
N ILE A 5 -4.12 32.39 -2.73
CA ILE A 5 -4.78 31.09 -2.92
C ILE A 5 -5.23 30.56 -1.57
N GLU A 6 -6.49 30.22 -1.45
CA GLU A 6 -7.04 29.57 -0.26
C GLU A 6 -6.66 28.08 -0.24
N TYR A 7 -6.18 27.62 0.90
CA TYR A 7 -5.83 26.22 1.12
C TYR A 7 -6.21 25.80 2.54
N THR A 8 -6.39 24.49 2.73
CA THR A 8 -6.70 23.89 4.04
C THR A 8 -5.53 23.05 4.51
N GLU A 9 -5.34 22.98 5.82
CA GLU A 9 -4.41 22.05 6.47
C GLU A 9 -5.18 21.29 7.53
N THR A 10 -5.60 20.08 7.19
CA THR A 10 -6.41 19.23 8.07
C THR A 10 -5.54 18.16 8.72
N VAL A 11 -5.21 18.36 10.00
CA VAL A 11 -4.45 17.37 10.77
C VAL A 11 -5.44 16.35 11.34
N ALA A 12 -5.23 15.07 11.01
CA ALA A 12 -6.04 14.00 11.58
C ALA A 12 -5.76 13.85 13.09
N ASP A 13 -6.80 13.70 13.87
CA ASP A 13 -6.67 13.40 15.29
C ASP A 13 -6.07 12.00 15.49
N VAL A 14 -5.23 11.83 16.51
CA VAL A 14 -4.73 10.53 16.94
C VAL A 14 -5.73 9.90 17.89
N THR A 15 -6.22 8.72 17.54
CA THR A 15 -7.17 7.97 18.35
C THR A 15 -6.47 6.95 19.27
N GLU A 16 -7.17 6.47 20.30
CA GLU A 16 -6.68 5.37 21.13
C GLU A 16 -6.46 4.09 20.32
N ASP A 17 -7.26 3.87 19.27
CA ASP A 17 -7.11 2.72 18.38
C ASP A 17 -5.82 2.80 17.56
N ASP A 18 -5.42 3.98 17.10
CA ASP A 18 -4.14 4.18 16.39
C ASP A 18 -2.96 3.86 17.30
N ILE A 19 -3.03 4.33 18.55
CA ILE A 19 -2.00 4.03 19.57
C ILE A 19 -1.97 2.52 19.83
N GLN A 20 -3.13 1.88 20.02
CA GLN A 20 -3.20 0.45 20.28
C GLN A 20 -2.64 -0.37 19.12
N GLN A 21 -2.94 -0.03 17.89
CA GLN A 21 -2.37 -0.69 16.70
C GLN A 21 -0.83 -0.62 16.67
N LYS A 22 -0.24 0.50 17.09
CA LYS A 22 1.22 0.63 17.20
C LYS A 22 1.79 -0.25 18.31
N LEU A 23 1.11 -0.33 19.45
CA LEU A 23 1.52 -1.22 20.54
C LEU A 23 1.39 -2.69 20.16
N ASP A 24 0.33 -3.07 19.48
CA ASP A 24 0.12 -4.43 18.98
C ASP A 24 1.21 -4.79 17.96
N SER A 25 1.54 -3.86 17.05
CA SER A 25 2.64 -4.03 16.10
C SER A 25 4.00 -4.17 16.78
N PHE A 26 4.25 -3.40 17.84
CA PHE A 26 5.46 -3.51 18.65
C PHE A 26 5.58 -4.90 19.28
N VAL A 27 4.53 -5.38 19.94
CA VAL A 27 4.50 -6.70 20.59
C VAL A 27 4.59 -7.83 19.55
N ASP A 28 3.93 -7.68 18.42
CA ASP A 28 3.97 -8.62 17.29
C ASP A 28 5.36 -8.71 16.66
N GLY A 29 6.11 -7.61 16.61
CA GLY A 29 7.49 -7.56 16.17
C GLY A 29 8.46 -8.30 17.10
N LEU A 30 8.07 -8.49 18.37
CA LEU A 30 8.84 -9.24 19.38
C LEU A 30 8.39 -10.70 19.52
N ALA A 31 7.43 -11.13 18.68
CA ALA A 31 6.95 -12.51 18.73
C ALA A 31 8.05 -13.51 18.34
N GLU A 32 8.14 -14.58 19.10
CA GLU A 32 9.05 -15.68 18.86
C GLU A 32 8.35 -16.84 18.17
N THR A 33 9.03 -17.49 17.24
CA THR A 33 8.53 -18.70 16.59
C THR A 33 9.20 -19.91 17.23
N ASN A 34 8.43 -20.71 17.95
CA ASN A 34 8.88 -21.88 18.66
C ASN A 34 8.47 -23.16 17.93
N GLU A 35 9.42 -24.08 17.73
CA GLU A 35 9.14 -25.37 17.10
C GLU A 35 8.38 -26.29 18.04
N ILE A 36 7.38 -26.98 17.50
CA ILE A 36 6.54 -27.96 18.21
C ILE A 36 6.82 -29.34 17.63
N THR A 37 7.27 -30.27 18.48
CA THR A 37 7.61 -31.63 18.06
C THR A 37 6.78 -32.72 18.76
N ASP A 38 5.95 -32.36 19.72
CA ASP A 38 5.27 -33.26 20.64
C ASP A 38 3.75 -33.39 20.39
N ARG A 39 3.23 -32.69 19.38
CA ARG A 39 1.81 -32.73 19.02
C ARG A 39 1.57 -32.52 17.53
N ALA A 40 0.38 -32.89 17.11
CA ALA A 40 -0.14 -32.64 15.77
C ALA A 40 -0.45 -31.16 15.53
N VAL A 41 -0.60 -30.79 14.25
CA VAL A 41 -0.99 -29.48 13.74
C VAL A 41 -2.32 -29.03 14.33
N LYS A 42 -2.40 -27.76 14.70
CA LYS A 42 -3.61 -27.08 15.16
C LYS A 42 -3.84 -25.80 14.38
N ASP A 43 -5.04 -25.25 14.53
CA ASP A 43 -5.37 -23.91 14.05
C ASP A 43 -4.45 -22.87 14.71
N GLY A 44 -3.96 -21.91 13.93
CA GLY A 44 -2.99 -20.89 14.33
C GLY A 44 -1.51 -21.33 14.29
N ASP A 45 -1.21 -22.60 14.04
CA ASP A 45 0.17 -23.06 13.89
C ASP A 45 0.77 -22.60 12.54
N ILE A 46 2.07 -22.38 12.53
CA ILE A 46 2.83 -22.20 11.30
C ILE A 46 3.43 -23.55 10.93
N VAL A 47 3.07 -24.08 9.78
CA VAL A 47 3.60 -25.34 9.25
C VAL A 47 4.53 -25.06 8.08
N ASN A 48 5.71 -25.67 8.09
CA ASN A 48 6.57 -25.72 6.92
C ASN A 48 6.23 -26.96 6.12
N ILE A 49 5.87 -26.80 4.85
CA ILE A 49 5.34 -27.87 4.01
C ILE A 49 6.04 -27.93 2.65
N ASP A 50 6.11 -29.14 2.11
CA ASP A 50 6.29 -29.38 0.70
C ASP A 50 4.93 -29.82 0.13
N TYR A 51 4.54 -29.32 -1.05
CA TYR A 51 3.32 -29.78 -1.68
C TYR A 51 3.46 -29.91 -3.20
N VAL A 52 2.70 -30.84 -3.75
CA VAL A 52 2.58 -31.07 -5.17
C VAL A 52 1.11 -31.18 -5.52
N GLY A 53 0.62 -30.26 -6.35
CA GLY A 53 -0.75 -30.26 -6.87
C GLY A 53 -0.83 -30.94 -8.23
N THR A 54 -1.82 -31.79 -8.40
CA THR A 54 -2.11 -32.48 -9.65
C THR A 54 -3.56 -32.33 -10.05
N MET A 55 -3.82 -32.17 -11.34
CA MET A 55 -5.14 -32.21 -11.96
C MET A 55 -5.15 -33.36 -13.00
N ASP A 56 -6.13 -34.24 -12.93
CA ASP A 56 -6.21 -35.43 -13.79
C ASP A 56 -4.92 -36.30 -13.77
N GLY A 57 -4.13 -36.17 -12.69
CA GLY A 57 -2.89 -36.92 -12.48
C GLY A 57 -1.62 -36.26 -13.04
N GLU A 58 -1.74 -35.08 -13.61
CA GLU A 58 -0.60 -34.27 -14.12
C GLU A 58 -0.38 -33.03 -13.22
N GLU A 59 0.89 -32.69 -12.98
CA GLU A 59 1.27 -31.47 -12.27
C GLU A 59 0.94 -30.24 -13.14
N PHE A 60 0.66 -29.11 -12.49
CA PHE A 60 0.38 -27.84 -13.17
C PHE A 60 1.25 -26.70 -12.62
N ASP A 61 1.48 -25.67 -13.43
CA ASP A 61 2.30 -24.53 -13.08
C ASP A 61 1.73 -23.80 -11.86
N GLY A 62 2.60 -23.50 -10.88
CA GLY A 62 2.23 -22.89 -9.61
C GLY A 62 1.55 -23.84 -8.61
N GLY A 63 1.38 -25.12 -8.96
CA GLY A 63 0.76 -26.13 -8.10
C GLY A 63 1.71 -26.76 -7.08
N SER A 64 3.01 -26.50 -7.12
CA SER A 64 3.99 -27.18 -6.30
C SER A 64 5.00 -26.21 -5.65
N ALA A 65 5.37 -26.47 -4.40
CA ALA A 65 6.46 -25.77 -3.72
C ALA A 65 7.11 -26.64 -2.67
N THR A 66 8.33 -26.26 -2.24
CA THR A 66 9.08 -26.92 -1.17
C THR A 66 9.48 -25.90 -0.12
N GLY A 67 9.40 -26.30 1.17
CA GLY A 67 9.81 -25.46 2.31
C GLY A 67 8.90 -24.24 2.51
N GLN A 68 7.66 -24.27 2.05
CA GLN A 68 6.72 -23.19 2.19
C GLN A 68 6.17 -23.10 3.61
N ASP A 69 6.31 -21.94 4.26
CA ASP A 69 5.66 -21.68 5.54
C ASP A 69 4.20 -21.27 5.30
N LEU A 70 3.30 -21.88 6.07
CA LEU A 70 1.86 -21.66 6.00
C LEU A 70 1.27 -21.54 7.41
N THR A 71 0.59 -20.44 7.68
CA THR A 71 -0.17 -20.30 8.93
C THR A 71 -1.55 -20.94 8.75
N ILE A 72 -1.86 -21.93 9.58
CA ILE A 72 -3.16 -22.61 9.56
C ILE A 72 -4.26 -21.67 10.04
N GLY A 73 -5.28 -21.48 9.21
CA GLY A 73 -6.39 -20.53 9.44
C GLY A 73 -6.18 -19.17 8.77
N SER A 74 -5.05 -18.93 8.10
CA SER A 74 -4.77 -17.67 7.38
C SER A 74 -5.64 -17.44 6.15
N LYS A 75 -6.24 -18.51 5.60
CA LYS A 75 -7.01 -18.49 4.35
C LYS A 75 -6.18 -18.05 3.12
N SER A 76 -4.87 -18.25 3.16
CA SER A 76 -3.98 -17.96 2.04
C SER A 76 -4.00 -19.04 0.96
N PHE A 77 -4.50 -20.23 1.30
CA PHE A 77 -4.74 -21.33 0.36
C PHE A 77 -6.22 -21.53 0.08
N ILE A 78 -6.54 -22.36 -0.93
CA ILE A 78 -7.93 -22.69 -1.27
C ILE A 78 -8.62 -23.44 -0.12
N ASP A 79 -9.93 -23.31 -0.06
CA ASP A 79 -10.75 -23.93 1.00
C ASP A 79 -10.47 -25.43 1.14
N GLY A 80 -10.26 -25.85 2.39
CA GLY A 80 -9.96 -27.23 2.72
C GLY A 80 -8.48 -27.56 2.82
N PHE A 81 -7.58 -26.78 2.22
CA PHE A 81 -6.14 -27.06 2.25
C PHE A 81 -5.59 -26.98 3.67
N GLU A 82 -5.71 -25.81 4.31
CA GLU A 82 -5.19 -25.57 5.67
C GLU A 82 -5.88 -26.45 6.71
N THR A 83 -7.21 -26.53 6.63
CA THR A 83 -8.00 -27.36 7.58
C THR A 83 -7.74 -28.85 7.41
N GLY A 84 -7.38 -29.30 6.21
CA GLY A 84 -7.01 -30.68 5.95
C GLY A 84 -5.68 -31.12 6.58
N LEU A 85 -4.83 -30.18 6.98
CA LEU A 85 -3.58 -30.45 7.67
C LEU A 85 -3.73 -30.57 9.19
N ILE A 86 -4.84 -30.10 9.76
CA ILE A 86 -5.10 -30.15 11.20
C ILE A 86 -5.17 -31.60 11.67
N GLY A 87 -4.44 -31.92 12.74
CA GLY A 87 -4.38 -33.25 13.34
C GLY A 87 -3.31 -34.18 12.78
N HIS A 88 -2.58 -33.75 11.74
CA HIS A 88 -1.43 -34.47 11.20
C HIS A 88 -0.13 -34.10 11.91
N ASN A 89 0.87 -34.97 11.85
CA ASN A 89 2.16 -34.78 12.55
C ASN A 89 3.27 -34.42 11.56
N ILE A 90 4.39 -33.98 12.09
CA ILE A 90 5.64 -33.82 11.33
C ILE A 90 6.00 -35.13 10.66
N GLY A 91 6.33 -35.08 9.37
CA GLY A 91 6.68 -36.21 8.52
C GLY A 91 5.50 -36.90 7.87
N ASP A 92 4.26 -36.54 8.21
CA ASP A 92 3.08 -37.09 7.55
C ASP A 92 2.98 -36.60 6.09
N GLU A 93 2.64 -37.50 5.18
CA GLU A 93 2.17 -37.18 3.83
C GLU A 93 0.64 -37.20 3.82
N VAL A 94 0.05 -36.06 3.49
CA VAL A 94 -1.41 -35.84 3.47
C VAL A 94 -1.84 -35.66 2.02
N SER A 95 -2.88 -36.37 1.60
CA SER A 95 -3.50 -36.20 0.28
C SER A 95 -4.83 -35.47 0.45
N LEU A 96 -4.94 -34.30 -0.19
CA LEU A 96 -6.10 -33.43 -0.11
C LEU A 96 -6.79 -33.34 -1.46
N ASP A 97 -8.00 -33.90 -1.55
CA ASP A 97 -8.85 -33.73 -2.72
C ASP A 97 -9.67 -32.46 -2.54
N LEU A 98 -9.38 -31.44 -3.32
CA LEU A 98 -9.93 -30.08 -3.18
C LEU A 98 -10.50 -29.60 -4.52
N LYS A 99 -11.13 -28.44 -4.47
CA LYS A 99 -11.66 -27.78 -5.64
C LYS A 99 -11.30 -26.29 -5.62
N PHE A 100 -10.80 -25.78 -6.73
CA PHE A 100 -10.60 -24.35 -6.88
C PHE A 100 -11.93 -23.60 -6.82
N PRO A 101 -12.00 -22.45 -6.15
CA PRO A 101 -13.21 -21.63 -6.15
C PRO A 101 -13.58 -21.18 -7.57
N ASP A 102 -14.84 -20.85 -7.77
CA ASP A 102 -15.33 -20.27 -9.02
C ASP A 102 -16.21 -19.05 -8.68
N PRO A 103 -15.73 -17.82 -9.01
CA PRO A 103 -14.51 -17.49 -9.75
C PRO A 103 -13.22 -17.66 -8.92
N TYR A 104 -12.09 -17.92 -9.61
CA TYR A 104 -10.74 -17.92 -9.02
C TYR A 104 -9.92 -16.79 -9.63
N PRO A 105 -9.80 -15.64 -8.94
CA PRO A 105 -9.14 -14.44 -9.48
C PRO A 105 -7.67 -14.64 -9.84
N ASN A 106 -6.94 -15.46 -9.06
CA ASN A 106 -5.51 -15.68 -9.24
C ASN A 106 -5.19 -16.44 -10.54
N ASN A 107 -6.08 -17.33 -10.99
CA ASN A 107 -5.93 -18.04 -12.25
C ASN A 107 -7.30 -18.51 -12.75
N LYS A 108 -7.83 -17.85 -13.78
CA LYS A 108 -9.16 -18.14 -14.35
C LYS A 108 -9.24 -19.54 -14.96
N ASP A 109 -8.11 -20.09 -15.41
CA ASP A 109 -8.04 -21.41 -16.02
C ASP A 109 -8.19 -22.54 -15.01
N LEU A 110 -7.94 -22.25 -13.72
CA LEU A 110 -8.11 -23.20 -12.62
C LEU A 110 -9.50 -23.13 -11.99
N ALA A 111 -10.29 -22.07 -12.24
CA ALA A 111 -11.59 -21.84 -11.62
C ALA A 111 -12.50 -23.06 -11.73
N GLY A 112 -13.03 -23.54 -10.59
CA GLY A 112 -13.95 -24.65 -10.49
C GLY A 112 -13.38 -26.02 -10.84
N LYS A 113 -12.07 -26.17 -11.05
CA LYS A 113 -11.44 -27.48 -11.32
C LYS A 113 -11.15 -28.24 -10.04
N ASP A 114 -11.25 -29.55 -10.12
CA ASP A 114 -10.84 -30.45 -9.04
C ASP A 114 -9.31 -30.61 -9.07
N VAL A 115 -8.70 -30.65 -7.89
CA VAL A 115 -7.25 -30.76 -7.70
C VAL A 115 -6.95 -31.73 -6.55
N ASN A 116 -5.89 -32.51 -6.67
CA ASN A 116 -5.32 -33.28 -5.57
C ASN A 116 -3.99 -32.65 -5.17
N PHE A 117 -3.84 -32.29 -3.90
CA PHE A 117 -2.57 -31.87 -3.32
C PHE A 117 -2.00 -32.98 -2.45
N LYS A 118 -0.77 -33.38 -2.73
CA LYS A 118 0.04 -34.23 -1.87
C LYS A 118 0.96 -33.32 -1.05
N VAL A 119 0.74 -33.27 0.27
CA VAL A 119 1.42 -32.33 1.18
C VAL A 119 2.25 -33.10 2.18
N THR A 120 3.52 -32.74 2.35
CA THR A 120 4.41 -33.25 3.40
C THR A 120 4.61 -32.18 4.46
N ILE A 121 4.41 -32.51 5.73
CA ILE A 121 4.61 -31.58 6.85
C ILE A 121 6.04 -31.74 7.35
N ASN A 122 6.88 -30.72 7.09
CA ASN A 122 8.28 -30.72 7.45
C ASN A 122 8.52 -30.26 8.89
N LYS A 123 7.74 -29.25 9.34
CA LYS A 123 7.90 -28.60 10.63
C LYS A 123 6.58 -28.03 11.11
N ILE A 124 6.37 -28.01 12.41
CA ILE A 124 5.28 -27.27 13.07
C ILE A 124 5.90 -26.23 14.00
N SER A 125 5.42 -25.02 13.95
CA SER A 125 5.87 -23.92 14.81
C SER A 125 4.66 -23.14 15.33
N VAL A 126 4.83 -22.51 16.48
CA VAL A 126 3.85 -21.59 17.06
C VAL A 126 4.48 -20.21 17.19
N LYS A 127 3.80 -19.20 16.67
CA LYS A 127 4.11 -17.80 16.96
C LYS A 127 3.61 -17.48 18.36
N THR A 128 4.50 -17.15 19.27
CA THR A 128 4.16 -16.73 20.63
C THR A 128 4.45 -15.25 20.77
N THR A 129 3.41 -14.46 20.85
CA THR A 129 3.46 -13.01 21.07
C THR A 129 3.61 -12.77 22.57
N PRO A 130 4.62 -12.01 23.05
CA PRO A 130 4.77 -11.71 24.46
C PRO A 130 3.65 -10.81 24.97
N GLU A 131 3.34 -10.90 26.26
CA GLU A 131 2.40 -9.96 26.89
C GLU A 131 3.07 -8.58 27.02
N LEU A 132 2.33 -7.52 26.70
CA LEU A 132 2.82 -6.15 26.86
C LEU A 132 2.94 -5.83 28.38
N THR A 133 4.14 -5.65 28.85
CA THR A 133 4.48 -5.32 30.23
C THR A 133 5.48 -4.18 30.30
N ASP A 134 5.56 -3.47 31.43
CA ASP A 134 6.60 -2.44 31.65
C ASP A 134 8.02 -3.02 31.45
N GLN A 135 8.24 -4.28 31.85
CA GLN A 135 9.54 -4.92 31.66
C GLN A 135 9.83 -5.14 30.16
N LEU A 136 8.83 -5.58 29.36
CA LEU A 136 8.99 -5.75 27.91
C LEU A 136 9.33 -4.42 27.23
N VAL A 137 8.63 -3.36 27.60
CA VAL A 137 8.89 -2.00 27.09
C VAL A 137 10.31 -1.57 27.44
N LYS A 138 10.72 -1.71 28.69
CA LYS A 138 12.06 -1.34 29.17
C LYS A 138 13.20 -2.10 28.50
N ASP A 139 12.98 -3.37 28.18
CA ASP A 139 14.00 -4.22 27.58
C ASP A 139 14.17 -3.96 26.07
N ASN A 140 13.16 -3.34 25.42
CA ASN A 140 13.11 -3.19 23.96
C ASN A 140 12.96 -1.75 23.47
N THR A 141 12.84 -0.76 24.39
CA THR A 141 12.72 0.67 24.07
C THR A 141 13.51 1.51 25.07
N ASP A 142 13.55 2.83 24.84
CA ASP A 142 14.16 3.78 25.77
C ASP A 142 13.22 4.21 26.91
N TYR A 143 12.08 3.55 27.08
CA TYR A 143 11.03 3.90 28.07
C TYR A 143 10.96 2.87 29.18
N ASP A 144 10.66 3.33 30.40
CA ASP A 144 10.57 2.46 31.59
C ASP A 144 9.18 1.84 31.82
N THR A 145 8.12 2.38 31.18
CA THR A 145 6.74 1.95 31.41
C THR A 145 5.91 1.99 30.13
N ILE A 146 4.82 1.19 30.11
CA ILE A 146 3.84 1.21 29.02
C ILE A 146 3.26 2.62 28.83
N ASP A 147 2.94 3.33 29.91
CA ASP A 147 2.33 4.67 29.82
C ASP A 147 3.31 5.67 29.17
N ALA A 148 4.60 5.64 29.52
CA ALA A 148 5.61 6.49 28.90
C ALA A 148 5.81 6.16 27.41
N TYR A 149 5.77 4.88 27.05
CA TYR A 149 5.85 4.46 25.66
C TYR A 149 4.60 4.85 24.86
N LYS A 150 3.40 4.70 25.43
CA LYS A 150 2.16 5.18 24.81
C LYS A 150 2.19 6.66 24.50
N GLU A 151 2.69 7.48 25.43
CA GLU A 151 2.79 8.92 25.20
C GLU A 151 3.75 9.23 24.06
N SER A 152 4.91 8.54 23.97
CA SER A 152 5.83 8.74 22.83
C SER A 152 5.23 8.29 21.51
N VAL A 153 4.51 7.17 21.47
CA VAL A 153 3.79 6.70 20.26
C VAL A 153 2.76 7.74 19.83
N LYS A 154 2.03 8.32 20.77
CA LYS A 154 1.07 9.39 20.49
C LYS A 154 1.75 10.63 19.91
N GLU A 155 2.84 11.11 20.53
CA GLU A 155 3.61 12.25 20.03
C GLU A 155 4.15 11.99 18.60
N ASP A 156 4.63 10.78 18.32
CA ASP A 156 5.13 10.40 16.99
C ASP A 156 4.01 10.36 15.95
N LEU A 157 2.83 9.85 16.31
CA LEU A 157 1.64 9.84 15.45
C LEU A 157 1.15 11.27 15.17
N GLU A 158 1.04 12.12 16.20
CA GLU A 158 0.67 13.54 16.06
C GLU A 158 1.65 14.28 15.12
N LYS A 159 2.94 14.06 15.29
CA LYS A 159 3.97 14.62 14.43
C LYS A 159 3.86 14.11 12.98
N SER A 160 3.59 12.82 12.81
CA SER A 160 3.40 12.21 11.48
C SER A 160 2.15 12.76 10.80
N ASN A 161 1.02 12.84 11.52
CA ASN A 161 -0.23 13.38 10.99
C ASN A 161 -0.07 14.85 10.58
N LYS A 162 0.61 15.64 11.41
CA LYS A 162 0.92 17.03 11.08
C LYS A 162 1.78 17.14 9.83
N ALA A 163 2.86 16.37 9.73
CA ALA A 163 3.73 16.38 8.54
C ALA A 163 2.98 15.93 7.27
N SER A 164 2.05 14.99 7.40
CA SER A 164 1.19 14.54 6.29
C SER A 164 0.21 15.64 5.87
N ALA A 165 -0.43 16.31 6.83
CA ALA A 165 -1.33 17.45 6.56
C ALA A 165 -0.60 18.62 5.90
N GLU A 166 0.61 18.95 6.36
CA GLU A 166 1.45 19.98 5.75
C GLU A 166 1.79 19.64 4.28
N LYS A 167 2.19 18.41 3.99
CA LYS A 167 2.49 17.96 2.61
C LYS A 167 1.25 17.98 1.73
N GLN A 168 0.09 17.57 2.25
CA GLN A 168 -1.16 17.62 1.50
C GLN A 168 -1.55 19.07 1.18
N ALA A 169 -1.45 19.97 2.15
CA ALA A 169 -1.71 21.39 1.96
C ALA A 169 -0.76 22.03 0.92
N GLU A 170 0.51 21.64 0.91
CA GLU A 170 1.49 22.04 -0.12
C GLU A 170 1.10 21.55 -1.50
N SER A 171 0.70 20.29 -1.63
CA SER A 171 0.22 19.74 -2.89
C SER A 171 -1.03 20.48 -3.39
N ASP A 172 -2.01 20.69 -2.52
CA ASP A 172 -3.28 21.34 -2.85
C ASP A 172 -3.10 22.79 -3.31
N ILE A 173 -2.26 23.56 -2.59
CA ILE A 173 -1.99 24.96 -2.98
C ILE A 173 -1.25 25.01 -4.31
N PHE A 174 -0.31 24.11 -4.56
CA PHE A 174 0.44 24.06 -5.80
C PHE A 174 -0.43 23.64 -6.98
N ASP A 175 -1.25 22.60 -6.83
CA ASP A 175 -2.19 22.14 -7.86
C ASP A 175 -3.19 23.23 -8.24
N LYS A 176 -3.71 24.01 -7.26
CA LYS A 176 -4.54 25.20 -7.52
C LYS A 176 -3.78 26.27 -8.30
N VAL A 177 -2.51 26.49 -8.01
CA VAL A 177 -1.66 27.43 -8.76
C VAL A 177 -1.46 26.94 -10.20
N VAL A 178 -1.16 25.64 -10.39
CA VAL A 178 -1.00 25.02 -11.71
C VAL A 178 -2.30 25.17 -12.52
N ALA A 179 -3.45 24.86 -11.93
CA ALA A 179 -4.76 24.98 -12.55
C ALA A 179 -5.09 26.43 -12.99
N ASN A 180 -4.58 27.42 -12.26
CA ASN A 180 -4.74 28.84 -12.61
C ASN A 180 -3.75 29.32 -13.69
N CYS A 181 -2.81 28.48 -14.10
CA CYS A 181 -1.83 28.80 -15.13
C CYS A 181 -2.35 28.40 -16.53
N LYS A 182 -1.98 29.19 -17.53
CA LYS A 182 -2.26 28.85 -18.92
C LYS A 182 -1.01 28.30 -19.57
N ILE A 183 -0.99 27.00 -19.72
CA ILE A 183 0.05 26.33 -20.51
C ILE A 183 -0.22 26.58 -22.01
N THR A 184 0.77 27.03 -22.74
CA THR A 184 0.63 27.43 -24.15
C THR A 184 1.16 26.40 -25.15
N GLY A 185 1.87 25.39 -24.66
CA GLY A 185 2.41 24.29 -25.45
C GLY A 185 3.54 23.56 -24.71
N TYR A 186 3.96 22.46 -25.29
CA TYR A 186 5.05 21.62 -24.82
C TYR A 186 6.11 21.50 -25.91
N ASP A 187 7.32 21.17 -25.51
CA ASP A 187 8.33 20.63 -26.43
C ASP A 187 7.93 19.18 -26.75
N GLU A 188 7.53 18.94 -28.00
CA GLU A 188 7.05 17.62 -28.42
C GLU A 188 8.15 16.55 -28.40
N ASP A 189 9.42 16.95 -28.56
CA ASP A 189 10.54 16.02 -28.44
C ASP A 189 10.78 15.62 -26.97
N GLU A 190 10.68 16.57 -26.02
CA GLU A 190 10.76 16.29 -24.58
C GLU A 190 9.59 15.40 -24.13
N VAL A 191 8.35 15.71 -24.55
CA VAL A 191 7.18 14.87 -24.25
C VAL A 191 7.40 13.44 -24.74
N LYS A 192 7.82 13.30 -26.01
CA LYS A 192 8.05 12.00 -26.59
C LYS A 192 9.13 11.21 -25.84
N GLN A 193 10.24 11.86 -25.51
CA GLN A 193 11.33 11.22 -24.77
C GLN A 193 10.85 10.70 -23.43
N LEU A 194 10.18 11.52 -22.63
CA LEU A 194 9.68 11.14 -21.30
C LEU A 194 8.62 10.02 -21.40
N VAL A 195 7.74 10.07 -22.40
CA VAL A 195 6.76 8.99 -22.64
C VAL A 195 7.45 7.68 -22.98
N ASP A 196 8.47 7.72 -23.86
CA ASP A 196 9.23 6.51 -24.25
C ASP A 196 10.02 5.94 -23.04
N GLU A 197 10.56 6.79 -22.18
CA GLU A 197 11.24 6.40 -20.93
C GLU A 197 10.27 5.72 -19.95
N GLU A 198 9.16 6.36 -19.63
CA GLU A 198 8.14 5.81 -18.69
C GLU A 198 7.53 4.51 -19.24
N PHE A 199 7.28 4.45 -20.53
CA PHE A 199 6.77 3.23 -21.15
C PHE A 199 7.79 2.08 -21.10
N THR A 200 9.08 2.39 -21.24
CA THR A 200 10.16 1.41 -21.10
C THR A 200 10.28 0.93 -19.65
N ASN A 201 10.16 1.84 -18.69
CA ASN A 201 10.18 1.52 -17.26
C ASN A 201 9.01 0.59 -16.90
N PHE A 202 7.80 0.88 -17.39
CA PHE A 202 6.65 0.00 -17.19
C PHE A 202 6.91 -1.41 -17.75
N LYS A 203 7.43 -1.52 -18.97
CA LYS A 203 7.75 -2.84 -19.56
C LYS A 203 8.80 -3.61 -18.78
N ASN A 204 9.82 -2.92 -18.26
CA ASN A 204 10.84 -3.56 -17.42
C ASN A 204 10.24 -4.06 -16.12
N THR A 205 9.36 -3.28 -15.50
CA THR A 205 8.63 -3.68 -14.30
C THR A 205 7.73 -4.88 -14.59
N ALA A 206 6.94 -4.83 -15.67
CA ALA A 206 6.08 -5.94 -16.08
C ALA A 206 6.87 -7.25 -16.28
N LYS A 207 8.06 -7.15 -16.88
CA LYS A 207 8.94 -8.30 -17.08
C LYS A 207 9.40 -8.94 -15.76
N ASN A 208 9.55 -8.16 -14.67
CA ASN A 208 9.88 -8.73 -13.37
C ASN A 208 8.73 -9.59 -12.82
N TYR A 209 7.48 -9.26 -13.17
CA TYR A 209 6.30 -10.03 -12.77
C TYR A 209 6.16 -11.36 -13.53
N GLU A 210 6.85 -11.54 -14.68
CA GLU A 210 6.86 -12.83 -15.40
C GLU A 210 7.42 -13.96 -14.52
N SER A 211 8.38 -13.66 -13.63
CA SER A 211 8.94 -14.64 -12.69
C SER A 211 7.92 -15.12 -11.63
N TYR A 212 6.83 -14.38 -11.45
CA TYR A 212 5.72 -14.69 -10.56
C TYR A 212 4.50 -15.27 -11.31
N GLY A 213 4.65 -15.54 -12.62
CA GLY A 213 3.60 -16.16 -13.44
C GLY A 213 2.59 -15.19 -14.06
N TYR A 214 2.81 -13.87 -13.95
CA TYR A 214 1.92 -12.87 -14.57
C TYR A 214 2.35 -12.57 -16.00
N SER A 215 1.39 -12.54 -16.92
CA SER A 215 1.63 -12.07 -18.29
C SER A 215 1.69 -10.54 -18.34
N TYR A 216 2.20 -9.99 -19.46
CA TYR A 216 2.18 -8.54 -19.68
C TYR A 216 0.76 -7.95 -19.65
N GLU A 217 -0.20 -8.68 -20.22
CA GLU A 217 -1.63 -8.32 -20.21
C GLU A 217 -2.21 -8.31 -18.79
N ASP A 218 -1.79 -9.24 -17.92
CA ASP A 218 -2.20 -9.24 -16.52
C ASP A 218 -1.68 -7.98 -15.80
N VAL A 219 -0.41 -7.62 -16.04
CA VAL A 219 0.19 -6.41 -15.44
C VAL A 219 -0.49 -5.15 -15.95
N LEU A 220 -0.82 -5.07 -17.24
CA LEU A 220 -1.63 -3.96 -17.79
C LEU A 220 -2.96 -3.85 -17.06
N SER A 221 -3.69 -4.96 -16.94
CA SER A 221 -5.00 -5.01 -16.29
C SER A 221 -4.93 -4.66 -14.80
N MET A 222 -3.90 -5.13 -14.09
CA MET A 222 -3.66 -4.80 -12.67
C MET A 222 -3.43 -3.29 -12.46
N ASN A 223 -2.90 -2.60 -13.48
CA ASN A 223 -2.70 -1.14 -13.47
C ASN A 223 -3.86 -0.36 -14.12
N GLY A 224 -5.00 -1.02 -14.39
CA GLY A 224 -6.21 -0.40 -14.92
C GLY A 224 -6.18 -0.08 -16.41
N TYR A 225 -5.29 -0.69 -17.17
CA TYR A 225 -5.19 -0.50 -18.62
C TYR A 225 -5.66 -1.73 -19.40
N ASP A 226 -6.57 -1.52 -20.35
CA ASP A 226 -7.09 -2.57 -21.21
C ASP A 226 -6.17 -2.87 -22.41
N SER A 227 -5.19 -2.01 -22.69
CA SER A 227 -4.28 -2.13 -23.82
C SER A 227 -3.02 -1.29 -23.68
N GLU A 228 -1.99 -1.62 -24.47
CA GLU A 228 -0.76 -0.83 -24.57
C GLU A 228 -1.03 0.62 -25.06
N ASP A 229 -2.00 0.81 -25.92
CA ASP A 229 -2.39 2.15 -26.40
C ASP A 229 -3.06 2.97 -25.29
N ALA A 230 -3.88 2.34 -24.44
CA ALA A 230 -4.45 2.97 -23.27
C ALA A 230 -3.36 3.35 -22.24
N LEU A 231 -2.41 2.45 -21.99
CA LEU A 231 -1.23 2.75 -21.17
C LEU A 231 -0.42 3.95 -21.70
N LYS A 232 -0.11 3.97 -22.99
CA LYS A 232 0.63 5.10 -23.61
C LYS A 232 -0.13 6.41 -23.49
N THR A 233 -1.46 6.36 -23.60
CA THR A 233 -2.31 7.55 -23.41
C THR A 233 -2.21 8.05 -21.99
N GLY A 234 -2.36 7.16 -21.00
CA GLY A 234 -2.23 7.50 -19.58
C GLY A 234 -0.83 8.05 -19.23
N ILE A 235 0.22 7.41 -19.73
CA ILE A 235 1.60 7.91 -19.58
C ILE A 235 1.74 9.31 -20.19
N THR A 236 1.17 9.56 -21.37
CA THR A 236 1.24 10.88 -22.02
C THR A 236 0.55 11.96 -21.19
N GLU A 237 -0.59 11.66 -20.59
CA GLU A 237 -1.30 12.58 -19.70
C GLU A 237 -0.50 12.83 -18.41
N TYR A 238 0.06 11.80 -17.82
CA TYR A 238 0.94 11.90 -16.66
C TYR A 238 2.18 12.78 -16.97
N VAL A 239 2.87 12.52 -18.06
CA VAL A 239 4.05 13.32 -18.50
C VAL A 239 3.68 14.78 -18.71
N LYS A 240 2.53 15.07 -19.33
CA LYS A 240 2.08 16.46 -19.50
C LYS A 240 1.78 17.13 -18.17
N LYS A 241 1.11 16.43 -17.25
CA LYS A 241 0.86 16.96 -15.88
C LYS A 241 2.19 17.24 -15.15
N TYR A 242 3.15 16.35 -15.25
CA TYR A 242 4.50 16.56 -14.69
C TYR A 242 5.20 17.79 -15.29
N LEU A 243 5.13 17.95 -16.62
CA LEU A 243 5.71 19.11 -17.30
C LEU A 243 4.99 20.43 -16.92
N ASP A 244 3.67 20.42 -16.73
CA ASP A 244 2.91 21.57 -16.26
C ASP A 244 3.42 22.01 -14.88
N GLN A 245 3.54 21.07 -13.95
CA GLN A 245 4.06 21.33 -12.61
C GLN A 245 5.50 21.87 -12.66
N LYS A 246 6.38 21.23 -13.44
CA LYS A 246 7.77 21.64 -13.63
C LYS A 246 7.86 23.07 -14.20
N MET A 247 7.11 23.37 -15.25
CA MET A 247 7.08 24.71 -15.85
C MET A 247 6.59 25.77 -14.86
N VAL A 248 5.53 25.49 -14.12
CA VAL A 248 4.99 26.43 -13.12
C VAL A 248 5.99 26.67 -12.00
N LEU A 249 6.65 25.62 -11.50
CA LEU A 249 7.69 25.70 -10.48
C LEU A 249 8.80 26.65 -10.90
N TYR A 250 9.40 26.44 -12.06
CA TYR A 250 10.49 27.29 -12.55
C TYR A 250 10.03 28.71 -12.89
N CYS A 251 8.82 28.88 -13.43
CA CYS A 251 8.28 30.21 -13.69
C CYS A 251 8.04 31.01 -12.42
N LEU A 252 7.54 30.39 -11.36
CA LEU A 252 7.35 31.03 -10.05
C LEU A 252 8.71 31.40 -9.43
N ALA A 253 9.64 30.45 -9.40
CA ALA A 253 10.97 30.67 -8.86
C ALA A 253 11.66 31.85 -9.58
N ALA A 254 11.64 31.88 -10.90
CA ALA A 254 12.21 32.98 -11.68
C ALA A 254 11.53 34.33 -11.41
N LYS A 255 10.19 34.34 -11.32
CA LYS A 255 9.40 35.57 -11.11
C LYS A 255 9.59 36.16 -9.73
N GLU A 256 9.69 35.33 -8.69
CA GLU A 256 9.84 35.78 -7.30
C GLU A 256 11.33 35.81 -6.87
N GLY A 257 12.25 35.45 -7.77
CA GLY A 257 13.70 35.49 -7.51
C GLY A 257 14.17 34.42 -6.53
N ILE A 258 13.41 33.32 -6.39
CA ILE A 258 13.76 32.17 -5.56
C ILE A 258 14.91 31.44 -6.24
N LYS A 259 15.99 31.20 -5.51
CA LYS A 259 17.19 30.52 -6.02
C LYS A 259 17.62 29.46 -5.02
N VAL A 260 18.25 28.43 -5.56
CA VAL A 260 18.92 27.37 -4.80
C VAL A 260 20.43 27.62 -4.87
N SER A 261 21.10 27.49 -3.77
CA SER A 261 22.56 27.52 -3.71
C SER A 261 23.12 26.09 -3.66
N SER A 262 24.37 25.93 -4.10
CA SER A 262 25.03 24.62 -4.01
C SER A 262 25.14 24.11 -2.56
N GLU A 263 25.23 25.02 -1.57
CA GLU A 263 25.26 24.65 -0.16
C GLU A 263 23.93 24.02 0.30
N GLU A 264 22.77 24.56 -0.15
CA GLU A 264 21.45 24.01 0.15
C GLU A 264 21.26 22.63 -0.50
N THR A 265 21.69 22.48 -1.76
CA THR A 265 21.67 21.19 -2.45
C THR A 265 22.56 20.15 -1.75
N ASP A 266 23.80 20.53 -1.42
CA ASP A 266 24.74 19.67 -0.72
C ASP A 266 24.21 19.21 0.63
N LYS A 267 23.53 20.09 1.36
CA LYS A 267 22.87 19.75 2.63
C LYS A 267 21.77 18.71 2.44
N LYS A 268 20.94 18.89 1.42
CA LYS A 268 19.85 17.95 1.11
C LYS A 268 20.38 16.58 0.70
N VAL A 269 21.44 16.53 -0.10
CA VAL A 269 22.14 15.30 -0.45
C VAL A 269 22.68 14.61 0.81
N GLN A 270 23.29 15.38 1.73
CA GLN A 270 23.81 14.81 2.97
C GLN A 270 22.71 14.26 3.87
N GLU A 271 21.59 14.97 4.03
CA GLU A 271 20.42 14.49 4.76
C GLU A 271 19.88 13.16 4.19
N TYR A 272 19.86 13.02 2.86
CA TYR A 272 19.49 11.78 2.20
C TYR A 272 20.49 10.65 2.51
N MET A 273 21.79 10.94 2.36
CA MET A 273 22.86 9.97 2.66
C MET A 273 22.79 9.46 4.10
N ASP A 274 22.56 10.36 5.05
CA ASP A 274 22.45 10.01 6.48
C ASP A 274 21.20 9.16 6.77
N THR A 275 20.06 9.50 6.15
CA THR A 275 18.79 8.80 6.33
C THR A 275 18.83 7.38 5.80
N TYR A 276 19.42 7.18 4.62
CA TYR A 276 19.43 5.89 3.92
C TYR A 276 20.77 5.16 4.01
N ASN A 277 21.73 5.68 4.83
CA ASN A 277 23.07 5.12 5.02
C ASN A 277 23.82 4.90 3.69
N VAL A 278 23.65 5.82 2.72
CA VAL A 278 24.38 5.83 1.45
C VAL A 278 25.79 6.37 1.70
N LYS A 279 26.80 5.78 1.08
CA LYS A 279 28.20 6.06 1.42
C LYS A 279 28.80 7.24 0.67
N THR A 280 28.37 7.47 -0.55
CA THR A 280 28.96 8.50 -1.42
C THR A 280 27.89 9.33 -2.12
N LYS A 281 28.23 10.58 -2.43
CA LYS A 281 27.37 11.44 -3.25
C LYS A 281 27.21 10.92 -4.68
N ASP A 282 28.25 10.29 -5.21
CA ASP A 282 28.22 9.74 -6.58
C ASP A 282 27.12 8.66 -6.69
N GLU A 283 26.98 7.75 -5.69
CA GLU A 283 25.89 6.77 -5.65
C GLU A 283 24.51 7.43 -5.64
N VAL A 284 24.38 8.56 -4.94
CA VAL A 284 23.14 9.33 -4.89
C VAL A 284 22.80 9.95 -6.25
N TYR A 285 23.78 10.60 -6.89
CA TYR A 285 23.59 11.23 -8.20
C TYR A 285 23.42 10.22 -9.33
N ASP A 286 24.10 9.06 -9.27
CA ASP A 286 23.92 7.97 -10.22
C ASP A 286 22.48 7.41 -10.19
N TYR A 287 21.82 7.43 -9.01
CA TYR A 287 20.46 6.95 -8.85
C TYR A 287 19.40 7.98 -9.24
N PHE A 288 19.55 9.24 -8.80
CA PHE A 288 18.53 10.28 -8.96
C PHE A 288 18.78 11.23 -10.14
N GLY A 289 20.02 11.32 -10.64
CA GLY A 289 20.46 12.36 -11.57
C GLY A 289 20.93 13.64 -10.87
N ASP A 290 21.71 14.43 -11.61
CA ASP A 290 22.43 15.61 -11.08
C ASP A 290 21.49 16.71 -10.56
N ASP A 291 20.34 16.90 -11.20
CA ASP A 291 19.42 18.01 -10.93
C ASP A 291 18.37 17.72 -9.86
N TYR A 292 18.20 16.43 -9.46
CA TYR A 292 17.10 16.02 -8.59
C TYR A 292 17.03 16.79 -7.28
N PHE A 293 18.14 16.91 -6.57
CA PHE A 293 18.19 17.57 -5.26
C PHE A 293 18.09 19.09 -5.37
N GLU A 294 18.58 19.68 -6.47
CA GLU A 294 18.37 21.11 -6.72
C GLU A 294 16.89 21.41 -6.95
N VAL A 295 16.20 20.58 -7.75
CA VAL A 295 14.76 20.69 -7.98
C VAL A 295 13.97 20.45 -6.71
N ALA A 296 14.37 19.48 -5.86
CA ALA A 296 13.72 19.21 -4.58
C ALA A 296 13.80 20.42 -3.65
N VAL A 297 15.00 21.02 -3.47
CA VAL A 297 15.16 22.22 -2.66
C VAL A 297 14.40 23.42 -3.26
N LEU A 298 14.40 23.56 -4.61
CA LEU A 298 13.63 24.60 -5.27
C LEU A 298 12.13 24.45 -4.99
N SER A 299 11.64 23.23 -5.07
CA SER A 299 10.24 22.91 -4.77
C SER A 299 9.87 23.28 -3.35
N GLU A 300 10.66 22.86 -2.36
CA GLU A 300 10.45 23.23 -0.94
C GLU A 300 10.36 24.76 -0.78
N LYS A 301 11.31 25.51 -1.33
CA LYS A 301 11.32 26.98 -1.24
C LYS A 301 10.12 27.65 -1.93
N VAL A 302 9.64 27.08 -3.04
CA VAL A 302 8.45 27.59 -3.73
C VAL A 302 7.18 27.26 -2.94
N MET A 303 7.10 26.07 -2.33
CA MET A 303 5.97 25.71 -1.47
C MET A 303 5.91 26.60 -0.22
N ASP A 304 7.03 26.84 0.44
CA ASP A 304 7.13 27.79 1.56
C ASP A 304 6.63 29.17 1.14
N PHE A 305 7.10 29.67 -0.01
CA PHE A 305 6.64 30.94 -0.55
C PHE A 305 5.13 30.97 -0.82
N LEU A 306 4.56 29.89 -1.37
CA LEU A 306 3.12 29.80 -1.65
C LEU A 306 2.30 29.75 -0.35
N LYS A 307 2.74 29.03 0.66
CA LYS A 307 2.11 28.99 1.99
C LYS A 307 2.15 30.37 2.67
N GLU A 308 3.29 31.06 2.65
CA GLU A 308 3.44 32.41 3.22
C GLU A 308 2.56 33.46 2.53
N ASN A 309 2.30 33.30 1.24
CA ASN A 309 1.51 34.23 0.41
C ASN A 309 0.09 33.71 0.11
N GLY A 310 -0.23 32.54 0.58
CA GLY A 310 -1.57 31.93 0.51
C GLY A 310 -2.45 32.37 1.69
N LYS A 311 -3.66 31.85 1.72
CA LYS A 311 -4.59 32.06 2.82
C LYS A 311 -5.05 30.71 3.35
N LEU A 312 -4.57 30.38 4.55
CA LEU A 312 -5.09 29.21 5.26
C LEU A 312 -6.54 29.49 5.67
N VAL A 313 -7.45 28.59 5.29
CA VAL A 313 -8.87 28.65 5.65
C VAL A 313 -9.23 27.42 6.47
N ASP A 314 -10.23 27.54 7.34
CA ASP A 314 -10.71 26.43 8.14
C ASP A 314 -11.45 25.42 7.23
N SER A 315 -11.18 24.13 7.41
CA SER A 315 -11.81 23.06 6.62
C SER A 315 -13.35 23.09 6.66
N THR A 316 -13.92 23.69 7.71
CA THR A 316 -15.38 23.86 7.84
C THR A 316 -15.97 24.95 6.93
N GLU A 317 -15.15 25.88 6.39
CA GLU A 317 -15.58 26.94 5.48
C GLU A 317 -15.45 26.54 4.00
N ALA A 318 -14.52 25.61 3.67
CA ALA A 318 -14.25 25.19 2.29
C ALA A 318 -15.40 24.38 1.65
N ASP A 319 -16.16 23.63 2.43
CA ASP A 319 -17.29 22.80 1.95
C ASP A 319 -18.56 23.60 1.61
N SER A 320 -18.61 24.91 1.88
CA SER A 320 -19.81 25.71 1.69
C SER A 320 -19.92 26.42 0.33
N GLU A 321 -18.87 26.50 -0.47
CA GLU A 321 -18.89 27.20 -1.77
C GLU A 321 -18.96 26.30 -3.02
N ASP A 322 -18.71 24.98 -2.93
CA ASP A 322 -18.61 24.09 -4.10
C ASP A 322 -19.85 23.22 -4.38
N THR A 323 -21.05 23.65 -3.92
CA THR A 323 -22.31 22.95 -4.28
C THR A 323 -23.08 23.58 -5.45
N GLN A 324 -22.41 24.23 -6.41
CA GLN A 324 -23.03 24.62 -7.69
C GLN A 324 -22.06 24.56 -8.87
N ALA A 325 -21.72 23.38 -9.36
CA ALA A 325 -21.44 23.13 -10.78
C ALA A 325 -21.38 21.63 -11.10
N ASP A 326 -22.39 21.20 -11.79
CA ASP A 326 -22.50 20.14 -12.81
C ASP A 326 -21.63 18.86 -12.68
N GLY A 327 -22.37 17.77 -12.49
CA GLY A 327 -21.84 16.41 -12.62
C GLY A 327 -21.32 16.10 -14.02
N LYS A 328 -20.10 15.60 -14.05
CA LYS A 328 -19.62 14.60 -15.00
C LYS A 328 -18.37 13.91 -14.46
N ASP A 329 -18.60 12.66 -14.14
CA ASP A 329 -17.77 11.48 -14.16
C ASP A 329 -16.34 11.64 -14.72
N THR A 330 -15.33 11.49 -13.85
CA THR A 330 -14.01 10.96 -14.21
C THR A 330 -13.44 10.21 -13.02
N THR A 331 -13.25 8.95 -13.23
CA THR A 331 -12.72 7.92 -12.35
C THR A 331 -11.39 8.28 -11.69
N GLU A 332 -11.42 8.36 -10.37
CA GLU A 332 -10.23 8.31 -9.50
C GLU A 332 -9.66 6.89 -9.48
N ALA A 333 -8.38 6.78 -9.79
CA ALA A 333 -7.60 5.61 -9.44
C ALA A 333 -7.02 5.82 -8.03
N ALA A 334 -7.83 5.46 -7.02
CA ALA A 334 -7.37 5.40 -5.64
C ALA A 334 -6.88 3.99 -5.34
N THR A 335 -5.66 3.88 -4.84
CA THR A 335 -5.17 2.69 -4.14
C THR A 335 -5.95 2.53 -2.84
N GLU A 336 -6.96 1.67 -2.84
CA GLU A 336 -7.63 1.25 -1.61
C GLU A 336 -6.90 0.07 -0.98
N GLU A 337 -6.30 0.32 0.17
CA GLU A 337 -6.09 -0.72 1.18
C GLU A 337 -7.45 -1.16 1.72
N LYS A 338 -7.84 -2.40 1.46
CA LYS A 338 -9.05 -2.99 1.99
C LYS A 338 -8.92 -3.24 3.48
N LYS A 339 -9.62 -2.44 4.26
CA LYS A 339 -9.98 -2.72 5.65
C LYS A 339 -11.07 -3.81 5.65
N ALA A 340 -10.78 -4.97 6.25
CA ALA A 340 -11.78 -5.98 6.53
C ALA A 340 -12.54 -5.59 7.80
N ASP A 341 -13.79 -5.21 7.64
CA ASP A 341 -14.71 -5.01 8.77
C ASP A 341 -15.39 -6.35 9.10
N SER A 342 -15.21 -6.78 10.34
CA SER A 342 -15.97 -7.89 10.95
C SER A 342 -17.19 -7.31 11.64
N GLU A 343 -18.35 -7.42 11.04
CA GLU A 343 -19.61 -7.20 11.77
C GLU A 343 -20.13 -8.51 12.37
N ASP A 344 -20.15 -8.51 13.70
CA ASP A 344 -20.83 -9.47 14.57
C ASP A 344 -22.34 -9.16 14.55
N THR A 345 -23.16 -10.09 14.05
CA THR A 345 -24.60 -10.03 14.18
C THR A 345 -25.10 -11.13 15.07
N THR A 346 -25.31 -10.77 16.33
CA THR A 346 -26.14 -11.54 17.25
C THR A 346 -27.61 -11.47 16.84
N THR A 347 -28.18 -12.62 16.51
CA THR A 347 -29.62 -12.80 16.31
C THR A 347 -30.29 -13.15 17.61
N GLU A 348 -31.19 -12.30 18.06
CA GLU A 348 -32.23 -12.66 19.05
C GLU A 348 -33.46 -13.19 18.34
N ALA A 349 -33.96 -14.32 18.87
CA ALA A 349 -35.17 -14.97 18.47
C ALA A 349 -36.41 -14.29 19.07
N ALA A 350 -37.44 -14.13 18.27
CA ALA A 350 -38.80 -13.95 18.78
C ALA A 350 -39.76 -14.83 17.98
N THR A 351 -40.37 -15.70 18.72
CA THR A 351 -41.53 -16.55 18.38
C THR A 351 -42.77 -15.72 18.18
N GLU A 352 -43.63 -16.06 17.25
CA GLU A 352 -45.08 -16.16 17.47
C GLU A 352 -45.81 -16.81 16.29
N ASP A 353 -46.56 -17.80 16.68
CA ASP A 353 -47.69 -18.58 16.25
C ASP A 353 -48.71 -17.84 15.36
N THR A 354 -49.27 -18.51 14.39
CA THR A 354 -50.69 -18.84 14.28
C THR A 354 -51.04 -19.51 12.92
N GLU A 355 -51.50 -20.76 13.04
CA GLU A 355 -52.70 -21.40 12.49
C GLU A 355 -53.23 -21.06 11.07
N ALA A 356 -53.32 -22.14 10.36
CA ALA A 356 -54.53 -22.83 9.84
C ALA A 356 -55.12 -22.31 8.51
N THR A 357 -55.31 -23.11 7.62
CA THR A 357 -56.36 -23.95 7.11
C THR A 357 -56.34 -24.06 5.60
N THR A 358 -56.30 -25.32 5.17
CA THR A 358 -57.22 -26.09 4.29
C THR A 358 -57.46 -25.70 2.82
N GLU A 359 -57.36 -26.81 2.08
CA GLU A 359 -58.16 -27.36 0.95
C GLU A 359 -57.80 -26.91 -0.46
N ALA A 360 -57.39 -27.90 -1.15
CA ALA A 360 -58.05 -28.73 -2.16
C ALA A 360 -58.08 -28.14 -3.60
N GLU A 361 -57.44 -28.67 -4.49
CA GLU A 361 -57.73 -29.60 -5.60
C GLU A 361 -56.46 -29.89 -6.41
#